data_d702176586c48425a6d5c7a59a75fdd3
#
_entry.id   d702176586c48425a6d5c7a59a75fdd3
#
_cell.length_a   1.000
_cell.length_b   1.000
_cell.length_c   1.000
_cell.angle_alpha   90.00
_cell.angle_beta   90.00
_cell.angle_gamma   90.00
#
_symmetry.space_group_name_H-M   'P 1'
#
loop_
_entity.id
_entity.type
_entity.pdbx_description
1 polymer ?
#
loop_
_entity_poly.entity_id
_entity_poly.type
_entity_poly.pdbx_seq_one_letter_code
_entity_poly.pdbx_strand_id
1 'polypeptide(L)'
;MIKRIVLIFVALVVFYVFFVQVQVVITRKQHAERATEKPSEQKPQKVFSFSFTKYTPEGQREIEIEGDSADILSNTVQLMNVMAKAYAEEVPVTVTADRGEYDKKQNKIHIEQNVVATTDDGTRLMTESLDMHPSEHVVETDLPTQVKKDNINVEGTGARADTQLKKVKFQKNVTVVIQNPDEKESGPTTITCDGPLVIDYEKNIAHFKDNVVAQDSRGNLTADTMDVYYNRVSRRVSRIVAAGDVVIMNPDGNKTYSDSVIYLADEGRIILGGDTEALYFSGDAPQALGKGVF
;
A
#
# COMPACT_ATOMS: atom_id res chain seq x y z
N MET A 1 -11.16 -2.22 7.84
CA MET A 1 -10.13 -2.42 6.82
C MET A 1 -8.81 -1.78 7.23
N ILE A 2 -8.85 -0.59 7.73
CA ILE A 2 -7.74 0.32 8.04
C ILE A 2 -6.84 -0.19 9.15
N LYS A 3 -7.39 -0.71 10.26
CA LYS A 3 -6.62 -1.31 11.35
C LYS A 3 -5.75 -2.50 10.90
N ARG A 4 -6.02 -3.07 9.75
CA ARG A 4 -5.44 -4.33 9.27
C ARG A 4 -4.17 -4.16 8.45
N ILE A 5 -4.01 -3.02 7.77
CA ILE A 5 -2.73 -2.64 7.15
C ILE A 5 -1.75 -2.12 8.23
N VAL A 6 -2.26 -1.51 9.34
CA VAL A 6 -1.47 -1.11 10.51
C VAL A 6 -0.65 -2.27 11.07
N LEU A 7 -1.18 -3.46 10.98
CA LEU A 7 -0.55 -4.66 11.52
C LEU A 7 0.69 -5.13 10.75
N ILE A 8 0.74 -4.93 9.43
CA ILE A 8 1.94 -5.25 8.63
C ILE A 8 3.16 -4.49 9.20
N PHE A 9 2.92 -3.29 9.68
CA PHE A 9 3.98 -2.43 10.19
C PHE A 9 4.31 -2.68 11.66
N VAL A 10 3.33 -3.09 12.47
CA VAL A 10 3.60 -3.51 13.85
C VAL A 10 4.52 -4.74 13.85
N ALA A 11 4.37 -5.67 12.91
CA ALA A 11 5.29 -6.81 12.76
C ALA A 11 6.74 -6.35 12.54
N LEU A 12 6.95 -5.30 11.76
CA LEU A 12 8.28 -4.74 11.51
C LEU A 12 8.82 -3.94 12.70
N VAL A 13 7.98 -3.15 13.40
CA VAL A 13 8.38 -2.44 14.65
C VAL A 13 8.82 -3.43 15.70
N VAL A 14 8.20 -4.53 15.72
CA VAL A 14 8.47 -5.55 16.69
C VAL A 14 9.71 -6.37 16.35
N PHE A 15 10.03 -6.58 15.10
CA PHE A 15 11.33 -7.07 14.66
C PHE A 15 12.46 -6.21 15.27
N TYR A 16 12.27 -4.90 15.35
CA TYR A 16 13.17 -3.97 16.02
C TYR A 16 13.28 -4.22 17.52
N VAL A 17 12.15 -4.34 18.23
CA VAL A 17 12.17 -4.59 19.69
C VAL A 17 12.86 -5.91 20.02
N PHE A 18 12.67 -6.95 19.19
CA PHE A 18 13.40 -8.21 19.31
C PHE A 18 14.91 -8.02 19.26
N PHE A 19 15.40 -7.27 18.27
CA PHE A 19 16.82 -7.02 18.12
C PHE A 19 17.41 -6.31 19.34
N VAL A 20 16.70 -5.33 19.89
CA VAL A 20 17.13 -4.66 21.12
C VAL A 20 17.17 -5.61 22.31
N GLN A 21 16.23 -6.55 22.43
CA GLN A 21 16.18 -7.52 23.53
C GLN A 21 17.29 -8.58 23.42
N VAL A 22 17.57 -9.08 22.22
CA VAL A 22 18.69 -10.01 21.96
C VAL A 22 20.04 -9.35 22.35
N GLN A 23 20.21 -8.07 22.05
CA GLN A 23 21.38 -7.31 22.48
C GLN A 23 21.52 -7.24 24.01
N VAL A 24 20.43 -6.99 24.73
CA VAL A 24 20.44 -6.90 26.21
C VAL A 24 20.80 -8.23 26.86
N VAL A 25 20.32 -9.35 26.31
CA VAL A 25 20.62 -10.69 26.85
C VAL A 25 22.08 -11.08 26.60
N ILE A 26 22.60 -10.81 25.38
CA ILE A 26 24.02 -11.10 25.03
C ILE A 26 24.96 -10.22 25.85
N THR A 27 24.62 -8.92 26.03
CA THR A 27 25.46 -7.98 26.81
C THR A 27 25.50 -8.33 28.29
N ARG A 28 24.42 -8.83 28.90
CA ARG A 28 24.40 -9.26 30.32
C ARG A 28 25.28 -10.48 30.61
N LYS A 29 25.40 -11.44 29.69
CA LYS A 29 26.31 -12.58 29.81
C LYS A 29 27.77 -12.18 29.65
N GLN A 30 28.09 -11.16 28.89
CA GLN A 30 29.46 -10.71 28.64
C GLN A 30 30.04 -9.79 29.74
N HIS A 31 29.19 -9.09 30.52
CA HIS A 31 29.66 -8.26 31.63
C HIS A 31 30.13 -9.06 32.85
N ALA A 32 29.78 -10.33 32.95
CA ALA A 32 30.25 -11.20 34.04
C ALA A 32 31.66 -11.76 33.80
N GLU A 33 32.21 -11.70 32.60
CA GLU A 33 33.55 -12.27 32.27
C GLU A 33 34.62 -11.25 31.86
N ARG A 34 34.34 -9.94 31.89
CA ARG A 34 35.31 -8.91 31.49
C ARG A 34 35.87 -8.12 32.64
N ALA A 35 36.82 -8.73 33.35
CA ALA A 35 37.78 -7.98 34.17
C ALA A 35 39.20 -7.93 33.59
N THR A 36 39.51 -8.49 32.43
CA THR A 36 40.83 -8.36 31.81
C THR A 36 40.88 -8.91 30.38
N GLU A 37 40.50 -8.16 29.37
CA GLU A 37 40.98 -8.42 28.00
C GLU A 37 40.94 -7.18 27.11
N LYS A 38 42.00 -6.99 26.32
CA LYS A 38 42.17 -5.99 25.25
C LYS A 38 41.02 -6.03 24.27
N PRO A 39 40.74 -4.94 23.53
CA PRO A 39 39.66 -4.93 22.52
C PRO A 39 39.95 -5.98 21.44
N SER A 40 39.38 -7.15 21.58
CA SER A 40 39.39 -8.18 20.55
C SER A 40 38.29 -7.82 19.53
N GLU A 41 38.64 -7.80 18.26
CA GLU A 41 37.66 -7.82 17.16
C GLU A 41 36.62 -8.90 17.48
N GLN A 42 35.39 -8.50 17.70
CA GLN A 42 34.30 -9.46 17.97
C GLN A 42 34.13 -10.34 16.73
N LYS A 43 34.48 -11.61 16.86
CA LYS A 43 34.25 -12.59 15.78
C LYS A 43 32.78 -12.65 15.47
N PRO A 44 32.39 -12.67 14.18
CA PRO A 44 31.02 -12.87 13.78
C PRO A 44 30.44 -14.12 14.45
N GLN A 45 29.23 -13.99 15.01
CA GLN A 45 28.52 -15.14 15.57
C GLN A 45 27.45 -15.55 14.59
N LYS A 46 27.45 -16.81 14.18
CA LYS A 46 26.45 -17.38 13.30
C LYS A 46 25.54 -18.32 14.07
N VAL A 47 24.25 -18.11 13.94
CA VAL A 47 23.20 -18.96 14.50
C VAL A 47 22.44 -19.61 13.35
N PHE A 48 22.15 -20.89 13.45
CA PHE A 48 21.41 -21.65 12.46
C PHE A 48 20.06 -22.10 13.01
N SER A 49 19.03 -22.11 12.17
CA SER A 49 17.66 -22.56 12.48
C SER A 49 17.15 -21.93 13.77
N PHE A 50 16.98 -20.61 13.75
CA PHE A 50 16.49 -19.90 14.91
C PHE A 50 14.98 -19.71 14.88
N SER A 51 14.35 -19.81 16.05
CA SER A 51 12.98 -19.39 16.29
C SER A 51 12.95 -18.58 17.59
N PHE A 52 12.24 -17.47 17.56
CA PHE A 52 12.09 -16.59 18.71
C PHE A 52 10.63 -16.18 18.85
N THR A 53 10.12 -16.29 20.06
CA THR A 53 8.76 -15.82 20.38
C THR A 53 8.83 -14.83 21.53
N LYS A 54 8.23 -13.66 21.35
CA LYS A 54 8.00 -12.66 22.40
C LYS A 54 6.57 -12.76 22.89
N TYR A 55 6.39 -12.66 24.19
CA TYR A 55 5.08 -12.67 24.85
C TYR A 55 4.79 -11.33 25.49
N THR A 56 3.51 -10.95 25.55
CA THR A 56 3.03 -9.82 26.34
C THR A 56 3.16 -10.14 27.84
N PRO A 57 3.04 -9.13 28.73
CA PRO A 57 3.00 -9.37 30.18
C PRO A 57 1.89 -10.34 30.61
N GLU A 58 0.81 -10.41 29.82
CA GLU A 58 -0.35 -11.29 30.07
C GLU A 58 -0.14 -12.72 29.52
N GLY A 59 1.03 -13.00 28.92
CA GLY A 59 1.40 -14.31 28.40
C GLY A 59 0.85 -14.64 26.99
N GLN A 60 0.33 -13.66 26.25
CA GLN A 60 -0.09 -13.83 24.87
C GLN A 60 1.12 -13.69 23.93
N ARG A 61 1.11 -14.38 22.80
CA ARG A 61 2.14 -14.18 21.77
C ARG A 61 2.03 -12.76 21.20
N GLU A 62 3.11 -12.03 21.26
CA GLU A 62 3.22 -10.70 20.64
C GLU A 62 3.85 -10.84 19.25
N ILE A 63 4.92 -11.65 19.15
CA ILE A 63 5.67 -11.85 17.93
C ILE A 63 6.35 -13.19 17.91
N GLU A 64 6.45 -13.74 16.73
CA GLU A 64 7.22 -14.93 16.41
C GLU A 64 8.10 -14.65 15.19
N ILE A 65 9.40 -14.92 15.26
CA ILE A 65 10.34 -14.74 14.16
C ILE A 65 11.12 -16.03 14.00
N GLU A 66 11.15 -16.52 12.79
CA GLU A 66 11.88 -17.72 12.41
C GLU A 66 12.79 -17.42 11.22
N GLY A 67 13.84 -18.20 11.07
CA GLY A 67 14.72 -18.11 9.91
C GLY A 67 15.79 -19.19 9.90
N ASP A 68 16.41 -19.36 8.73
CA ASP A 68 17.43 -20.40 8.52
C ASP A 68 18.76 -20.05 9.19
N SER A 69 19.17 -18.80 9.17
CA SER A 69 20.39 -18.35 9.85
C SER A 69 20.39 -16.87 10.19
N ALA A 70 21.14 -16.52 11.22
CA ALA A 70 21.44 -15.15 11.62
C ALA A 70 22.96 -14.98 11.79
N ASP A 71 23.55 -14.03 11.06
CA ASP A 71 24.93 -13.62 11.20
C ASP A 71 25.00 -12.32 12.02
N ILE A 72 25.48 -12.43 13.27
CA ILE A 72 25.55 -11.30 14.20
C ILE A 72 26.92 -10.65 14.09
N LEU A 73 26.96 -9.47 13.48
CA LEU A 73 28.16 -8.65 13.33
C LEU A 73 28.14 -7.52 14.36
N SER A 74 29.23 -6.77 14.47
CA SER A 74 29.36 -5.67 15.43
C SER A 74 28.25 -4.62 15.26
N ASN A 75 27.94 -4.23 14.02
CA ASN A 75 27.02 -3.14 13.71
C ASN A 75 25.74 -3.59 13.01
N THR A 76 25.74 -4.79 12.42
CA THR A 76 24.59 -5.31 11.67
C THR A 76 24.23 -6.72 12.12
N VAL A 77 23.02 -7.13 11.83
CA VAL A 77 22.60 -8.52 11.92
C VAL A 77 21.93 -8.88 10.61
N GLN A 78 22.45 -9.90 9.97
CA GLN A 78 21.94 -10.39 8.71
C GLN A 78 21.14 -11.67 8.94
N LEU A 79 19.99 -11.77 8.31
CA LEU A 79 19.06 -12.88 8.45
C LEU A 79 18.78 -13.49 7.08
N MET A 80 18.59 -14.81 7.05
CA MET A 80 18.28 -15.55 5.83
C MET A 80 16.96 -16.30 6.00
N ASN A 81 16.12 -16.24 4.96
CA ASN A 81 14.81 -16.90 4.89
C ASN A 81 13.96 -16.58 6.12
N VAL A 82 13.62 -15.29 6.25
CA VAL A 82 12.95 -14.76 7.44
C VAL A 82 11.45 -14.88 7.29
N MET A 83 10.79 -15.40 8.32
CA MET A 83 9.36 -15.29 8.54
C MET A 83 9.13 -14.60 9.89
N ALA A 84 8.40 -13.49 9.88
CA ALA A 84 7.98 -12.79 11.08
C ALA A 84 6.46 -12.76 11.17
N LYS A 85 5.89 -13.18 12.28
CA LYS A 85 4.46 -13.13 12.55
C LYS A 85 4.19 -12.25 13.77
N ALA A 86 3.42 -11.19 13.57
CA ALA A 86 2.95 -10.30 14.62
C ALA A 86 1.50 -10.63 14.98
N TYR A 87 1.25 -10.78 16.28
CA TYR A 87 -0.05 -11.10 16.84
C TYR A 87 -0.71 -9.90 17.53
N ALA A 88 0.00 -8.75 17.56
CA ALA A 88 -0.54 -7.53 18.15
C ALA A 88 -1.74 -7.04 17.35
N GLU A 89 -2.89 -6.86 18.00
CA GLU A 89 -4.18 -6.41 17.47
C GLU A 89 -5.07 -7.50 16.84
N GLU A 90 -6.22 -7.09 16.27
CA GLU A 90 -7.32 -7.97 15.86
C GLU A 90 -6.97 -8.95 14.73
N VAL A 91 -5.96 -8.64 13.91
CA VAL A 91 -5.59 -9.48 12.76
C VAL A 91 -4.08 -9.67 12.68
N PRO A 92 -3.57 -10.89 12.85
CA PRO A 92 -2.16 -11.19 12.70
C PRO A 92 -1.62 -10.89 11.30
N VAL A 93 -0.36 -10.48 11.26
CA VAL A 93 0.37 -10.22 10.01
C VAL A 93 1.58 -11.12 9.94
N THR A 94 1.74 -11.79 8.81
CA THR A 94 2.94 -12.58 8.49
C THR A 94 3.72 -11.87 7.40
N VAL A 95 5.01 -11.62 7.65
CA VAL A 95 5.96 -11.06 6.67
C VAL A 95 7.00 -12.11 6.37
N THR A 96 7.25 -12.37 5.10
CA THR A 96 8.32 -13.26 4.62
C THR A 96 9.26 -12.52 3.70
N ALA A 97 10.54 -12.84 3.75
CA ALA A 97 11.57 -12.34 2.84
C ALA A 97 12.76 -13.33 2.81
N ASP A 98 13.50 -13.36 1.71
CA ASP A 98 14.67 -14.22 1.62
C ASP A 98 15.83 -13.67 2.46
N ARG A 99 15.91 -12.33 2.61
CA ARG A 99 16.95 -11.66 3.38
C ARG A 99 16.40 -10.55 4.26
N GLY A 100 17.05 -10.36 5.41
CA GLY A 100 16.83 -9.22 6.30
C GLY A 100 18.15 -8.70 6.86
N GLU A 101 18.26 -7.39 7.02
CA GLU A 101 19.38 -6.76 7.68
C GLU A 101 18.90 -5.72 8.68
N TYR A 102 19.46 -5.75 9.88
CA TYR A 102 19.27 -4.70 10.87
C TYR A 102 20.58 -3.94 11.09
N ASP A 103 20.60 -2.65 10.73
CA ASP A 103 21.69 -1.74 11.07
C ASP A 103 21.47 -1.16 12.48
N LYS A 104 22.31 -1.56 13.41
CA LYS A 104 22.25 -1.15 14.83
C LYS A 104 22.58 0.33 15.03
N LYS A 105 23.40 0.93 14.15
CA LYS A 105 23.84 2.32 14.27
C LYS A 105 22.78 3.27 13.74
N GLN A 106 22.20 2.93 12.58
CA GLN A 106 21.17 3.73 11.94
C GLN A 106 19.77 3.42 12.48
N ASN A 107 19.64 2.35 13.26
CA ASN A 107 18.37 1.84 13.71
C ASN A 107 17.39 1.63 12.54
N LYS A 108 17.90 0.99 11.48
CA LYS A 108 17.20 0.74 10.24
C LYS A 108 17.07 -0.75 10.00
N ILE A 109 15.91 -1.19 9.59
CA ILE A 109 15.68 -2.56 9.13
C ILE A 109 15.47 -2.51 7.61
N HIS A 110 16.21 -3.34 6.91
CA HIS A 110 16.06 -3.58 5.49
C HIS A 110 15.70 -5.04 5.26
N ILE A 111 14.65 -5.30 4.51
CA ILE A 111 14.28 -6.65 4.07
C ILE A 111 14.21 -6.66 2.55
N GLU A 112 14.69 -7.72 1.93
CA GLU A 112 14.80 -7.82 0.48
C GLU A 112 14.61 -9.24 -0.02
N GLN A 113 14.32 -9.32 -1.31
CA GLN A 113 14.05 -10.52 -2.09
C GLN A 113 12.77 -11.22 -1.66
N ASN A 114 11.79 -11.22 -2.58
CA ASN A 114 10.51 -11.88 -2.39
C ASN A 114 9.75 -11.42 -1.14
N VAL A 115 9.76 -10.10 -0.87
CA VAL A 115 9.05 -9.56 0.30
C VAL A 115 7.55 -9.70 0.12
N VAL A 116 6.93 -10.48 1.00
CA VAL A 116 5.48 -10.68 1.03
C VAL A 116 4.97 -10.46 2.43
N ALA A 117 4.02 -9.53 2.58
CA ALA A 117 3.28 -9.36 3.81
C ALA A 117 1.83 -9.79 3.61
N THR A 118 1.33 -10.66 4.46
CA THR A 118 -0.03 -11.21 4.38
C THR A 118 -0.73 -11.07 5.72
N THR A 119 -1.98 -10.62 5.71
CA THR A 119 -2.84 -10.58 6.88
C THR A 119 -3.82 -11.75 6.87
N ASP A 120 -4.29 -12.17 8.03
CA ASP A 120 -5.26 -13.27 8.14
C ASP A 120 -6.60 -12.95 7.42
N ASP A 121 -6.89 -11.68 7.13
CA ASP A 121 -8.05 -11.25 6.35
C ASP A 121 -7.83 -11.30 4.82
N GLY A 122 -6.70 -11.82 4.37
CA GLY A 122 -6.37 -12.04 2.97
C GLY A 122 -5.74 -10.82 2.25
N THR A 123 -5.45 -9.72 2.96
CA THR A 123 -4.67 -8.62 2.35
C THR A 123 -3.23 -9.09 2.13
N ARG A 124 -2.72 -8.87 0.93
CA ARG A 124 -1.36 -9.26 0.54
C ARG A 124 -0.63 -8.09 -0.11
N LEU A 125 0.54 -7.75 0.43
CA LEU A 125 1.48 -6.82 -0.16
C LEU A 125 2.68 -7.59 -0.70
N MET A 126 3.17 -7.22 -1.87
CA MET A 126 4.33 -7.83 -2.54
C MET A 126 5.24 -6.72 -3.06
N THR A 127 6.54 -6.84 -2.78
CA THR A 127 7.61 -5.97 -3.29
C THR A 127 8.95 -6.69 -3.23
N GLU A 128 9.98 -6.17 -3.89
CA GLU A 128 11.32 -6.77 -3.85
C GLU A 128 12.14 -6.30 -2.65
N SER A 129 11.87 -5.13 -2.09
CA SER A 129 12.51 -4.69 -0.85
C SER A 129 11.64 -3.71 -0.07
N LEU A 130 11.93 -3.59 1.23
CA LEU A 130 11.24 -2.71 2.14
C LEU A 130 12.20 -2.20 3.21
N ASP A 131 12.23 -0.91 3.40
CA ASP A 131 12.97 -0.23 4.44
C ASP A 131 12.03 0.19 5.57
N MET A 132 12.46 -0.02 6.80
CA MET A 132 11.76 0.45 7.98
C MET A 132 12.67 1.34 8.81
N HIS A 133 12.14 2.49 9.19
CA HIS A 133 12.76 3.48 10.07
C HIS A 133 11.98 3.55 11.39
N PRO A 134 12.33 2.71 12.39
CA PRO A 134 11.55 2.60 13.63
C PRO A 134 11.43 3.91 14.41
N SER A 135 12.52 4.71 14.43
CA SER A 135 12.55 6.01 15.11
C SER A 135 11.65 7.07 14.47
N GLU A 136 11.37 6.94 13.17
CA GLU A 136 10.52 7.85 12.40
C GLU A 136 9.10 7.31 12.27
N HIS A 137 8.86 6.08 12.67
CA HIS A 137 7.60 5.37 12.45
C HIS A 137 7.19 5.29 10.98
N VAL A 138 8.16 5.06 10.09
CA VAL A 138 7.96 5.03 8.64
C VAL A 138 8.43 3.71 8.06
N VAL A 139 7.69 3.25 7.07
CA VAL A 139 8.07 2.16 6.19
C VAL A 139 7.97 2.62 4.75
N GLU A 140 8.98 2.29 3.95
CA GLU A 140 9.03 2.76 2.57
C GLU A 140 9.77 1.79 1.64
N THR A 141 9.47 1.92 0.37
CA THR A 141 10.19 1.31 -0.74
C THR A 141 10.10 2.22 -1.95
N ASP A 142 11.15 2.24 -2.76
CA ASP A 142 11.16 2.94 -4.05
C ASP A 142 10.82 1.99 -5.23
N LEU A 143 10.62 0.71 -4.94
CA LEU A 143 10.40 -0.33 -5.93
C LEU A 143 8.91 -0.49 -6.29
N PRO A 144 8.61 -1.21 -7.41
CA PRO A 144 7.26 -1.62 -7.71
C PRO A 144 6.63 -2.40 -6.56
N THR A 145 5.43 -2.01 -6.20
CA THR A 145 4.69 -2.59 -5.08
C THR A 145 3.26 -2.90 -5.50
N GLN A 146 2.82 -4.10 -5.16
CA GLN A 146 1.44 -4.53 -5.39
C GLN A 146 0.75 -4.82 -4.06
N VAL A 147 -0.49 -4.35 -3.93
CA VAL A 147 -1.36 -4.66 -2.80
C VAL A 147 -2.66 -5.26 -3.33
N LYS A 148 -2.97 -6.46 -2.88
CA LYS A 148 -4.23 -7.16 -3.22
C LYS A 148 -5.08 -7.32 -1.98
N LYS A 149 -6.36 -7.02 -2.13
CA LYS A 149 -7.36 -7.29 -1.11
C LYS A 149 -8.73 -7.49 -1.74
N ASP A 150 -9.36 -8.63 -1.44
CA ASP A 150 -10.68 -8.97 -1.97
C ASP A 150 -10.71 -8.76 -3.50
N ASN A 151 -11.55 -7.85 -3.96
CA ASN A 151 -11.72 -7.48 -5.36
C ASN A 151 -10.88 -6.26 -5.79
N ILE A 152 -9.97 -5.77 -4.96
CA ILE A 152 -9.15 -4.58 -5.24
C ILE A 152 -7.69 -5.00 -5.41
N ASN A 153 -7.08 -4.55 -6.50
CA ASN A 153 -5.65 -4.63 -6.75
C ASN A 153 -5.11 -3.22 -6.94
N VAL A 154 -4.07 -2.86 -6.19
CA VAL A 154 -3.35 -1.59 -6.30
C VAL A 154 -1.92 -1.90 -6.69
N GLU A 155 -1.44 -1.27 -7.74
CA GLU A 155 -0.06 -1.33 -8.18
C GLU A 155 0.50 0.08 -8.29
N GLY A 156 1.77 0.24 -7.97
CA GLY A 156 2.45 1.54 -8.09
C GLY A 156 3.95 1.39 -7.86
N THR A 157 4.69 2.44 -8.13
CA THR A 157 6.14 2.50 -7.87
C THR A 157 6.41 3.46 -6.73
N GLY A 158 7.19 3.00 -5.76
CA GLY A 158 7.46 3.73 -4.54
C GLY A 158 6.24 3.76 -3.62
N ALA A 159 6.37 3.15 -2.45
CA ALA A 159 5.32 3.17 -1.44
C ALA A 159 5.89 3.70 -0.12
N ARG A 160 5.12 4.52 0.59
CA ARG A 160 5.47 5.02 1.91
C ARG A 160 4.24 5.05 2.80
N ALA A 161 4.42 4.60 4.04
CA ALA A 161 3.35 4.63 5.02
C ALA A 161 3.90 4.98 6.41
N ASP A 162 3.08 5.62 7.25
CA ASP A 162 3.37 5.67 8.69
C ASP A 162 3.02 4.34 9.35
N THR A 163 3.67 4.02 10.46
CA THR A 163 3.46 2.75 11.18
C THR A 163 2.08 2.64 11.83
N GLN A 164 1.33 3.75 11.94
CA GLN A 164 -0.06 3.75 12.37
C GLN A 164 -1.03 3.59 11.19
N LEU A 165 -0.50 3.59 9.97
CA LEU A 165 -1.23 3.50 8.69
C LEU A 165 -2.41 4.46 8.59
N LYS A 166 -2.28 5.63 9.15
CA LYS A 166 -3.24 6.70 8.94
C LYS A 166 -3.19 7.17 7.49
N LYS A 167 -1.99 7.12 6.89
CA LYS A 167 -1.77 7.47 5.49
C LYS A 167 -0.85 6.48 4.79
N VAL A 168 -1.24 6.08 3.58
CA VAL A 168 -0.42 5.31 2.65
C VAL A 168 -0.31 6.09 1.36
N LYS A 169 0.92 6.23 0.85
CA LYS A 169 1.20 6.93 -0.39
C LYS A 169 1.93 6.00 -1.35
N PHE A 170 1.40 5.88 -2.57
CA PHE A 170 2.14 5.41 -3.75
C PHE A 170 2.65 6.62 -4.51
N GLN A 171 3.91 6.60 -4.95
CA GLN A 171 4.54 7.82 -5.45
C GLN A 171 4.21 8.09 -6.93
N LYS A 172 4.21 7.06 -7.76
CA LYS A 172 4.01 7.21 -9.22
C LYS A 172 3.55 5.91 -9.89
N ASN A 173 3.09 6.05 -11.15
CA ASN A 173 2.67 4.93 -12.01
C ASN A 173 1.61 4.07 -11.34
N VAL A 174 0.58 4.71 -10.80
CA VAL A 174 -0.42 4.00 -10.00
C VAL A 174 -1.51 3.43 -10.91
N THR A 175 -1.86 2.19 -10.65
CA THR A 175 -3.01 1.52 -11.23
C THR A 175 -3.83 0.86 -10.12
N VAL A 176 -5.11 1.20 -10.04
CA VAL A 176 -6.08 0.57 -9.14
C VAL A 176 -7.10 -0.15 -9.99
N VAL A 177 -7.25 -1.45 -9.79
CA VAL A 177 -8.27 -2.27 -10.47
C VAL A 177 -9.26 -2.77 -9.43
N ILE A 178 -10.53 -2.48 -9.65
CA ILE A 178 -11.64 -2.89 -8.81
C ILE A 178 -12.52 -3.85 -9.61
N GLN A 179 -12.59 -5.11 -9.19
CA GLN A 179 -13.50 -6.10 -9.78
C GLN A 179 -14.90 -5.89 -9.19
N ASN A 180 -15.92 -5.81 -10.03
CA ASN A 180 -17.30 -5.66 -9.59
C ASN A 180 -18.01 -7.02 -9.59
N PRO A 181 -18.10 -7.72 -8.45
CA PRO A 181 -18.62 -9.09 -8.41
C PRO A 181 -20.14 -9.18 -8.69
N ASP A 182 -20.87 -8.10 -8.45
CA ASP A 182 -22.34 -8.04 -8.59
C ASP A 182 -22.79 -7.66 -10.01
N GLU A 183 -21.89 -7.14 -10.84
CA GLU A 183 -22.16 -6.70 -12.19
C GLU A 183 -21.43 -7.60 -13.20
N LYS A 184 -22.01 -8.77 -13.48
CA LYS A 184 -21.43 -9.74 -14.42
C LYS A 184 -21.26 -9.22 -15.86
N GLU A 185 -21.91 -8.12 -16.21
CA GLU A 185 -21.84 -7.50 -17.55
C GLU A 185 -20.97 -6.25 -17.60
N SER A 186 -20.66 -5.62 -16.47
CA SER A 186 -19.72 -4.51 -16.39
C SER A 186 -18.35 -5.02 -15.99
N GLY A 187 -17.37 -4.88 -16.86
CA GLY A 187 -15.99 -5.21 -16.58
C GLY A 187 -15.42 -4.48 -15.34
N PRO A 188 -14.14 -4.67 -15.00
CA PRO A 188 -13.52 -4.01 -13.88
C PRO A 188 -13.50 -2.49 -14.08
N THR A 189 -13.56 -1.75 -12.97
CA THR A 189 -13.22 -0.33 -12.96
C THR A 189 -11.71 -0.19 -12.75
N THR A 190 -11.04 0.48 -13.66
CA THR A 190 -9.61 0.76 -13.59
C THR A 190 -9.37 2.25 -13.39
N ILE A 191 -8.57 2.63 -12.40
CA ILE A 191 -8.15 4.02 -12.18
C ILE A 191 -6.63 4.07 -12.27
N THR A 192 -6.10 4.93 -13.13
CA THR A 192 -4.66 5.15 -13.28
C THR A 192 -4.31 6.61 -12.99
N CYS A 193 -3.09 6.87 -12.51
CA CYS A 193 -2.52 8.22 -12.44
C CYS A 193 -0.99 8.16 -12.51
N ASP A 194 -0.37 9.24 -13.01
CA ASP A 194 1.09 9.37 -13.08
C ASP A 194 1.68 9.82 -11.75
N GLY A 195 0.95 10.66 -11.03
CA GLY A 195 1.33 11.24 -9.76
C GLY A 195 0.94 10.38 -8.56
N PRO A 196 1.05 10.93 -7.35
CA PRO A 196 0.80 10.13 -6.18
C PRO A 196 -0.67 9.74 -6.00
N LEU A 197 -0.87 8.51 -5.53
CA LEU A 197 -2.08 8.11 -4.82
C LEU A 197 -1.82 8.25 -3.32
N VAL A 198 -2.62 9.04 -2.62
CA VAL A 198 -2.60 9.14 -1.16
C VAL A 198 -3.91 8.62 -0.60
N ILE A 199 -3.84 7.59 0.21
CA ILE A 199 -5.00 7.03 0.91
C ILE A 199 -4.95 7.53 2.36
N ASP A 200 -5.93 8.34 2.76
CA ASP A 200 -6.10 8.82 4.13
C ASP A 200 -7.25 8.04 4.78
N TYR A 201 -6.87 7.15 5.66
CA TYR A 201 -7.83 6.25 6.28
C TYR A 201 -8.62 6.90 7.42
N GLU A 202 -8.12 7.94 8.03
CA GLU A 202 -8.88 8.70 9.04
C GLU A 202 -10.03 9.46 8.37
N LYS A 203 -9.78 10.00 7.18
CA LYS A 203 -10.76 10.76 6.41
C LYS A 203 -11.60 9.89 5.46
N ASN A 204 -11.24 8.63 5.27
CA ASN A 204 -11.85 7.71 4.32
C ASN A 204 -11.83 8.25 2.89
N ILE A 205 -10.68 8.75 2.43
CA ILE A 205 -10.48 9.33 1.12
C ILE A 205 -9.26 8.71 0.45
N ALA A 206 -9.36 8.47 -0.86
CA ALA A 206 -8.23 8.19 -1.74
C ALA A 206 -8.09 9.35 -2.72
N HIS A 207 -6.95 10.02 -2.69
CA HIS A 207 -6.62 11.17 -3.51
C HIS A 207 -5.65 10.76 -4.61
N PHE A 208 -6.09 10.83 -5.86
CA PHE A 208 -5.31 10.58 -7.07
C PHE A 208 -4.89 11.91 -7.68
N LYS A 209 -3.68 11.97 -8.19
CA LYS A 209 -3.14 13.21 -8.78
C LYS A 209 -2.35 12.92 -10.04
N ASP A 210 -2.36 13.91 -10.94
CA ASP A 210 -1.66 13.99 -12.21
C ASP A 210 -2.12 12.91 -13.23
N ASN A 211 -2.75 13.36 -14.30
CA ASN A 211 -3.25 12.52 -15.41
C ASN A 211 -4.12 11.35 -14.94
N VAL A 212 -5.14 11.67 -14.14
CA VAL A 212 -6.05 10.63 -13.62
C VAL A 212 -6.99 10.16 -14.70
N VAL A 213 -7.08 8.86 -14.92
CA VAL A 213 -8.01 8.22 -15.83
C VAL A 213 -8.79 7.14 -15.09
N ALA A 214 -10.10 7.29 -14.98
CA ALA A 214 -11.00 6.23 -14.49
C ALA A 214 -11.77 5.66 -15.67
N GLN A 215 -11.75 4.34 -15.84
CA GLN A 215 -12.36 3.62 -16.97
C GLN A 215 -13.14 2.40 -16.51
N ASP A 216 -14.32 2.22 -17.07
CA ASP A 216 -15.13 1.01 -16.97
C ASP A 216 -15.93 0.78 -18.26
N SER A 217 -16.88 -0.17 -18.27
CA SER A 217 -17.73 -0.48 -19.44
C SER A 217 -18.67 0.67 -19.85
N ARG A 218 -18.90 1.64 -18.97
CA ARG A 218 -19.79 2.80 -19.21
C ARG A 218 -19.07 3.98 -19.85
N GLY A 219 -17.72 3.93 -19.88
CA GLY A 219 -16.89 4.96 -20.48
C GLY A 219 -15.64 5.25 -19.67
N ASN A 220 -15.09 6.43 -19.90
CA ASN A 220 -13.94 6.92 -19.17
C ASN A 220 -14.15 8.36 -18.67
N LEU A 221 -13.48 8.68 -17.58
CA LEU A 221 -13.35 10.01 -17.01
C LEU A 221 -11.88 10.33 -16.88
N THR A 222 -11.44 11.47 -17.41
CA THR A 222 -10.09 12.00 -17.23
C THR A 222 -10.12 13.27 -16.44
N ALA A 223 -9.11 13.54 -15.61
CA ALA A 223 -9.00 14.75 -14.79
C ALA A 223 -7.54 14.94 -14.32
N ASP A 224 -7.19 16.14 -13.86
CA ASP A 224 -5.89 16.36 -13.20
C ASP A 224 -5.86 15.69 -11.83
N THR A 225 -6.99 15.74 -11.11
CA THR A 225 -7.09 15.17 -9.76
C THR A 225 -8.42 14.45 -9.57
N MET A 226 -8.43 13.44 -8.72
CA MET A 226 -9.64 12.73 -8.34
C MET A 226 -9.63 12.32 -6.87
N ASP A 227 -10.66 12.70 -6.16
CA ASP A 227 -10.91 12.30 -4.77
C ASP A 227 -12.04 11.27 -4.73
N VAL A 228 -11.73 10.09 -4.19
CA VAL A 228 -12.70 9.02 -3.99
C VAL A 228 -12.98 8.87 -2.50
N TYR A 229 -14.20 9.21 -2.11
CA TYR A 229 -14.69 9.07 -0.73
C TYR A 229 -15.43 7.75 -0.57
N TYR A 230 -15.15 7.03 0.49
CA TYR A 230 -15.77 5.74 0.75
C TYR A 230 -16.39 5.66 2.15
N ASN A 231 -17.49 4.93 2.23
CA ASN A 231 -18.13 4.67 3.51
C ASN A 231 -17.37 3.55 4.24
N ARG A 232 -16.95 3.82 5.47
CA ARG A 232 -16.15 2.90 6.28
C ARG A 232 -16.87 1.62 6.65
N VAL A 233 -18.19 1.69 6.82
CA VAL A 233 -19.03 0.55 7.24
C VAL A 233 -19.42 -0.30 6.03
N SER A 234 -20.00 0.33 5.00
CA SER A 234 -20.43 -0.39 3.79
C SER A 234 -19.30 -0.74 2.83
N ARG A 235 -18.13 -0.08 2.96
CA ARG A 235 -16.96 -0.21 2.08
C ARG A 235 -17.23 0.16 0.62
N ARG A 236 -18.32 0.88 0.36
CA ARG A 236 -18.70 1.37 -0.96
C ARG A 236 -18.24 2.79 -1.17
N VAL A 237 -17.98 3.14 -2.41
CA VAL A 237 -17.77 4.55 -2.81
C VAL A 237 -19.06 5.31 -2.52
N SER A 238 -18.93 6.45 -1.84
CA SER A 238 -20.05 7.34 -1.55
C SER A 238 -20.07 8.57 -2.47
N ARG A 239 -18.87 9.08 -2.80
CA ARG A 239 -18.70 10.25 -3.64
C ARG A 239 -17.38 10.21 -4.38
N ILE A 240 -17.38 10.69 -5.62
CA ILE A 240 -16.17 10.98 -6.39
C ILE A 240 -16.19 12.46 -6.72
N VAL A 241 -15.05 13.15 -6.58
CA VAL A 241 -14.83 14.53 -7.00
C VAL A 241 -13.64 14.54 -7.94
N ALA A 242 -13.84 14.87 -9.19
CA ALA A 242 -12.80 15.06 -10.19
C ALA A 242 -12.66 16.55 -10.52
N ALA A 243 -11.44 17.04 -10.70
CA ALA A 243 -11.19 18.45 -10.99
C ALA A 243 -9.95 18.63 -11.88
N GLY A 244 -9.98 19.71 -12.67
CA GLY A 244 -8.99 20.08 -13.67
C GLY A 244 -9.21 19.34 -14.99
N ASP A 245 -9.54 20.10 -16.03
CA ASP A 245 -9.73 19.63 -17.41
C ASP A 245 -10.52 18.31 -17.50
N VAL A 246 -11.66 18.23 -16.80
CA VAL A 246 -12.45 17.01 -16.72
C VAL A 246 -13.12 16.69 -18.05
N VAL A 247 -12.87 15.48 -18.56
CA VAL A 247 -13.56 14.95 -19.75
C VAL A 247 -14.23 13.64 -19.39
N ILE A 248 -15.54 13.56 -19.61
CA ILE A 248 -16.29 12.30 -19.54
C ILE A 248 -16.58 11.88 -20.97
N MET A 249 -16.28 10.62 -21.31
CA MET A 249 -16.57 10.04 -22.61
C MET A 249 -17.32 8.72 -22.43
N ASN A 250 -18.47 8.60 -23.06
CA ASN A 250 -19.22 7.34 -23.08
C ASN A 250 -18.77 6.43 -24.24
N PRO A 251 -19.18 5.16 -24.29
CA PRO A 251 -18.81 4.23 -25.35
C PRO A 251 -19.24 4.65 -26.76
N ASP A 252 -20.30 5.46 -26.86
CA ASP A 252 -20.82 5.98 -28.15
C ASP A 252 -19.97 7.15 -28.68
N GLY A 253 -18.94 7.58 -27.92
CA GLY A 253 -18.04 8.66 -28.30
C GLY A 253 -18.54 10.05 -27.89
N ASN A 254 -19.73 10.19 -27.27
CA ASN A 254 -20.17 11.46 -26.74
C ASN A 254 -19.26 11.94 -25.62
N LYS A 255 -18.95 13.24 -25.60
CA LYS A 255 -18.04 13.84 -24.67
C LYS A 255 -18.70 14.98 -23.89
N THR A 256 -18.35 15.06 -22.62
CA THR A 256 -18.69 16.18 -21.75
C THR A 256 -17.41 16.74 -21.15
N TYR A 257 -17.21 18.04 -21.30
CA TYR A 257 -16.09 18.80 -20.72
C TYR A 257 -16.60 19.60 -19.54
N SER A 258 -15.80 19.75 -18.50
CA SER A 258 -16.17 20.54 -17.31
C SER A 258 -14.90 20.85 -16.48
N ASP A 259 -14.92 21.93 -15.70
CA ASP A 259 -13.80 22.21 -14.77
C ASP A 259 -13.79 21.24 -13.59
N SER A 260 -14.97 20.75 -13.19
CA SER A 260 -15.11 19.78 -12.12
C SER A 260 -16.35 18.91 -12.26
N VAL A 261 -16.27 17.70 -11.68
CA VAL A 261 -17.36 16.74 -11.64
C VAL A 261 -17.50 16.17 -10.24
N ILE A 262 -18.72 16.12 -9.73
CA ILE A 262 -19.07 15.43 -8.49
C ILE A 262 -20.03 14.29 -8.83
N TYR A 263 -19.66 13.07 -8.54
CA TYR A 263 -20.53 11.91 -8.61
C TYR A 263 -20.98 11.50 -7.21
N LEU A 264 -22.28 11.47 -6.96
CA LEU A 264 -22.90 11.02 -5.73
C LEU A 264 -23.40 9.59 -5.94
N ALA A 265 -22.67 8.62 -5.42
CA ALA A 265 -22.92 7.21 -5.74
C ALA A 265 -24.27 6.69 -5.20
N ASP A 266 -24.65 7.14 -4.00
CA ASP A 266 -25.93 6.73 -3.38
C ASP A 266 -27.16 7.27 -4.14
N GLU A 267 -27.00 8.39 -4.85
CA GLU A 267 -28.06 9.04 -5.61
C GLU A 267 -27.99 8.72 -7.13
N GLY A 268 -26.87 8.14 -7.58
CA GLY A 268 -26.59 7.94 -9.01
C GLY A 268 -26.53 9.27 -9.80
N ARG A 269 -26.20 10.39 -9.11
CA ARG A 269 -26.25 11.74 -9.65
C ARG A 269 -24.87 12.28 -9.97
N ILE A 270 -24.76 12.91 -11.16
CA ILE A 270 -23.57 13.64 -11.60
C ILE A 270 -23.89 15.14 -11.55
N ILE A 271 -22.98 15.93 -10.99
CA ILE A 271 -23.03 17.39 -10.94
C ILE A 271 -21.79 17.90 -11.66
N LEU A 272 -21.96 18.71 -12.66
CA LEU A 272 -20.92 19.39 -13.44
C LEU A 272 -20.73 20.80 -12.88
N GLY A 273 -19.48 21.27 -12.75
CA GLY A 273 -19.16 22.57 -12.23
C GLY A 273 -18.15 23.32 -13.12
N GLY A 274 -18.32 24.65 -13.21
CA GLY A 274 -17.53 25.50 -14.08
C GLY A 274 -18.05 25.57 -15.52
N ASP A 275 -17.16 25.89 -16.46
CA ASP A 275 -17.51 25.89 -17.87
C ASP A 275 -17.77 24.49 -18.37
N THR A 276 -19.00 24.26 -18.89
CA THR A 276 -19.43 22.92 -19.28
C THR A 276 -19.87 22.92 -20.75
N GLU A 277 -19.30 21.97 -21.52
CA GLU A 277 -19.64 21.72 -22.91
C GLU A 277 -19.97 20.23 -23.12
N ALA A 278 -21.01 19.95 -23.90
CA ALA A 278 -21.36 18.58 -24.27
C ALA A 278 -21.39 18.42 -25.79
N LEU A 279 -20.64 17.43 -26.29
CA LEU A 279 -20.59 17.04 -27.69
C LEU A 279 -21.31 15.69 -27.88
N TYR A 280 -22.39 15.71 -28.67
CA TYR A 280 -23.13 14.51 -29.01
C TYR A 280 -22.94 14.14 -30.46
N PHE A 281 -22.61 12.90 -30.71
CA PHE A 281 -22.55 12.33 -32.04
C PHE A 281 -23.91 11.68 -32.34
N SER A 282 -24.72 12.31 -33.22
CA SER A 282 -25.92 11.65 -33.72
C SER A 282 -25.52 10.66 -34.81
N GLY A 283 -25.89 9.39 -34.67
CA GLY A 283 -25.54 8.32 -35.61
C GLY A 283 -26.21 8.41 -36.98
N ASP A 284 -26.98 9.43 -37.25
CA ASP A 284 -27.53 9.68 -38.59
C ASP A 284 -26.47 10.42 -39.43
N ALA A 285 -25.91 9.71 -40.40
CA ALA A 285 -25.16 10.34 -41.49
C ALA A 285 -26.00 11.45 -42.10
N PRO A 286 -25.43 12.65 -42.39
CA PRO A 286 -26.20 13.71 -43.04
C PRO A 286 -26.74 13.18 -44.37
N GLN A 287 -28.05 13.00 -44.44
CA GLN A 287 -28.71 12.80 -45.73
C GLN A 287 -28.33 14.01 -46.59
N ALA A 288 -27.58 13.72 -47.64
CA ALA A 288 -27.29 14.72 -48.66
C ALA A 288 -28.59 15.37 -49.08
N LEU A 289 -28.80 16.65 -48.69
CA LEU A 289 -29.86 17.47 -49.20
C LEU A 289 -29.77 17.44 -50.72
N GLY A 290 -30.72 16.73 -51.33
CA GLY A 290 -30.83 16.63 -52.77
C GLY A 290 -30.82 18.02 -53.36
N LYS A 291 -30.03 18.22 -54.41
CA LYS A 291 -30.02 19.40 -55.23
C LYS A 291 -31.45 19.63 -55.73
N GLY A 292 -32.17 20.58 -55.10
CA GLY A 292 -33.36 21.18 -55.66
C GLY A 292 -32.94 22.04 -56.83
N VAL A 293 -33.32 21.59 -57.99
CA VAL A 293 -33.28 22.39 -59.21
C VAL A 293 -34.31 23.48 -59.06
N PHE A 294 -33.90 24.73 -59.12
CA PHE A 294 -34.54 25.83 -59.86
C PHE A 294 -33.47 26.90 -60.09
#